data_44ee98a48d9e6cf86c76eedaa76f1c9a
#
_entry.id   44ee98a48d9e6cf86c76eedaa76f1c9a
#
_cell.length_a   1.000
_cell.length_b   1.000
_cell.length_c   1.000
_cell.angle_alpha   90.00
_cell.angle_beta   90.00
_cell.angle_gamma   90.00
#
_symmetry.space_group_name_H-M   'P 1'
#
loop_
_entity.id
_entity.type
_entity.pdbx_description
1 polymer ?
#
loop_
_entity_poly.entity_id
_entity_poly.type
_entity_poly.pdbx_seq_one_letter_code
_entity_poly.pdbx_strand_id
1 'polypeptide(L)'
;MLFGITAMILVGASWTVCGYVMGRAPKEKVEIPTLLFFSMSFMLLLSLITGPVQGLPQTTGKGIMIVALSQILSGFFNFWQLDWMSKAMQKGNNGIVWSIVQSGFIFPFFMGIIFFSVPLTFLRLLAFLAALLSVALFGIAQGGKGSRVLIIAFAAFFMTGISQALSNLPSYFPEAECVSSIWRTAGVSCGFLLGVLFCKYRNLPEFFKTIPAAAGNTKIWKFTFLMVGLELFAHYLLLFPGMDSLSKAGAGAIAYPLMVCSCLLVFDLISIFILKEKHRPVQWMALALCFAGVAGLSLG
;
A
#
# COMPACT_ATOMS: atom_id res chain seq x y z
N MET A 1 -11.39 -15.92 -9.02
CA MET A 1 -9.92 -15.87 -9.23
C MET A 1 -9.49 -14.83 -10.25
N LEU A 2 -9.91 -14.88 -11.53
CA LEU A 2 -9.47 -13.92 -12.56
C LEU A 2 -9.72 -12.47 -12.16
N PHE A 3 -10.90 -12.12 -11.67
CA PHE A 3 -11.20 -10.79 -11.15
C PHE A 3 -10.20 -10.36 -10.07
N GLY A 4 -9.91 -11.23 -9.09
CA GLY A 4 -8.96 -10.90 -8.02
C GLY A 4 -7.55 -10.62 -8.53
N ILE A 5 -7.05 -11.44 -9.46
CA ILE A 5 -5.74 -11.22 -10.10
C ILE A 5 -5.72 -9.87 -10.84
N THR A 6 -6.73 -9.62 -11.70
CA THR A 6 -6.81 -8.37 -12.46
C THR A 6 -6.91 -7.15 -11.54
N ALA A 7 -7.72 -7.23 -10.49
CA ALA A 7 -7.86 -6.17 -9.50
C ALA A 7 -6.52 -5.88 -8.81
N MET A 8 -5.77 -6.88 -8.37
CA MET A 8 -4.46 -6.68 -7.73
C MET A 8 -3.44 -6.08 -8.68
N ILE A 9 -3.43 -6.48 -9.94
CA ILE A 9 -2.56 -5.88 -10.96
C ILE A 9 -2.89 -4.40 -11.16
N LEU A 10 -4.16 -4.04 -11.27
CA LEU A 10 -4.60 -2.65 -11.45
C LEU A 10 -4.33 -1.78 -10.20
N VAL A 11 -4.56 -2.33 -9.01
CA VAL A 11 -4.19 -1.65 -7.75
C VAL A 11 -2.69 -1.40 -7.71
N GLY A 12 -1.87 -2.41 -8.02
CA GLY A 12 -0.42 -2.26 -8.07
C GLY A 12 0.02 -1.19 -9.06
N ALA A 13 -0.53 -1.21 -10.27
CA ALA A 13 -0.26 -0.19 -11.28
C ALA A 13 -0.61 1.23 -10.77
N SER A 14 -1.74 1.39 -10.10
CA SER A 14 -2.17 2.68 -9.56
C SER A 14 -1.28 3.18 -8.40
N TRP A 15 -0.65 2.29 -7.65
CA TRP A 15 0.22 2.65 -6.52
C TRP A 15 1.51 3.38 -6.92
N THR A 16 1.86 3.40 -8.21
CA THR A 16 2.92 4.27 -8.72
C THR A 16 2.65 5.74 -8.43
N VAL A 17 1.37 6.14 -8.37
CA VAL A 17 0.94 7.50 -7.99
C VAL A 17 1.33 7.81 -6.54
N CYS A 18 1.15 6.85 -5.62
CA CYS A 18 1.57 7.01 -4.22
C CYS A 18 3.09 7.26 -4.14
N GLY A 19 3.89 6.43 -4.82
CA GLY A 19 5.35 6.62 -4.89
C GLY A 19 5.75 7.98 -5.42
N TYR A 20 5.09 8.46 -6.47
CA TYR A 20 5.29 9.80 -7.00
C TYR A 20 4.98 10.87 -5.96
N VAL A 21 3.83 10.80 -5.30
CA VAL A 21 3.40 11.77 -4.28
C VAL A 21 4.39 11.79 -3.11
N MET A 22 4.76 10.63 -2.57
CA MET A 22 5.69 10.53 -1.42
C MET A 22 7.09 11.07 -1.75
N GLY A 23 7.56 10.93 -2.99
CA GLY A 23 8.84 11.47 -3.43
C GLY A 23 8.80 12.96 -3.83
N ARG A 24 7.65 13.45 -4.29
CA ARG A 24 7.51 14.81 -4.86
C ARG A 24 6.98 15.84 -3.88
N ALA A 25 5.98 15.51 -3.08
CA ALA A 25 5.32 16.45 -2.17
C ALA A 25 6.30 17.17 -1.22
N PRO A 26 7.27 16.48 -0.57
CA PRO A 26 8.25 17.16 0.28
C PRO A 26 9.15 18.14 -0.49
N LYS A 27 9.49 17.83 -1.75
CA LYS A 27 10.29 18.74 -2.60
C LYS A 27 9.52 20.03 -2.93
N GLU A 28 8.19 19.97 -2.92
CA GLU A 28 7.31 21.13 -3.09
C GLU A 28 6.93 21.78 -1.75
N LYS A 29 7.62 21.42 -0.65
CA LYS A 29 7.41 21.92 0.71
C LYS A 29 6.02 21.54 1.29
N VAL A 30 5.45 20.43 0.85
CA VAL A 30 4.24 19.86 1.44
C VAL A 30 4.65 18.82 2.48
N GLU A 31 4.23 19.02 3.72
CA GLU A 31 4.50 18.10 4.83
C GLU A 31 3.62 16.86 4.72
N ILE A 32 4.22 15.67 4.78
CA ILE A 32 3.50 14.40 4.60
C ILE A 32 2.41 14.15 5.65
N PRO A 33 2.62 14.35 6.96
CA PRO A 33 1.55 14.20 7.93
C PRO A 33 0.34 15.11 7.65
N THR A 34 0.58 16.35 7.23
CA THR A 34 -0.48 17.30 6.87
C THR A 34 -1.22 16.85 5.60
N LEU A 35 -0.50 16.40 4.59
CA LEU A 35 -1.08 15.84 3.36
C LEU A 35 -1.97 14.62 3.66
N LEU A 36 -1.46 13.68 4.45
CA LEU A 36 -2.21 12.48 4.84
C LEU A 36 -3.42 12.82 5.72
N PHE A 37 -3.32 13.84 6.58
CA PHE A 37 -4.45 14.33 7.35
C PHE A 37 -5.60 14.79 6.43
N PHE A 38 -5.32 15.64 5.42
CA PHE A 38 -6.34 16.10 4.47
C PHE A 38 -6.89 14.94 3.64
N SER A 39 -6.03 14.11 3.07
CA SER A 39 -6.44 13.01 2.20
C SER A 39 -7.34 12.02 2.94
N MET A 40 -6.94 11.60 4.14
CA MET A 40 -7.68 10.59 4.90
C MET A 40 -8.91 11.17 5.61
N SER A 41 -8.91 12.45 5.98
CA SER A 41 -10.14 13.13 6.44
C SER A 41 -11.17 13.17 5.33
N PHE A 42 -10.77 13.49 4.10
CA PHE A 42 -11.67 13.49 2.94
C PHE A 42 -12.22 12.08 2.66
N MET A 43 -11.35 11.07 2.68
CA MET A 43 -11.76 9.67 2.49
C MET A 43 -12.71 9.19 3.58
N LEU A 44 -12.44 9.53 4.84
CA LEU A 44 -13.32 9.18 5.96
C LEU A 44 -14.69 9.83 5.82
N LEU A 45 -14.73 11.15 5.54
CA LEU A 45 -15.99 11.87 5.31
C LEU A 45 -16.79 11.26 4.15
N LEU A 46 -16.13 10.98 3.03
CA LEU A 46 -16.76 10.34 1.89
C LEU A 46 -17.32 8.95 2.25
N SER A 47 -16.56 8.16 3.00
CA SER A 47 -17.02 6.85 3.47
C SER A 47 -18.22 6.95 4.42
N LEU A 48 -18.24 7.94 5.31
CA LEU A 48 -19.36 8.16 6.23
C LEU A 48 -20.63 8.66 5.52
N ILE A 49 -20.50 9.38 4.41
CA ILE A 49 -21.61 9.85 3.59
C ILE A 49 -22.14 8.72 2.70
N THR A 50 -21.26 7.96 2.05
CA THR A 50 -21.63 6.93 1.07
C THR A 50 -21.95 5.58 1.72
N GLY A 51 -21.35 5.26 2.85
CA GLY A 51 -21.54 3.99 3.55
C GLY A 51 -23.00 3.70 3.92
N PRO A 52 -23.73 4.63 4.56
CA PRO A 52 -25.16 4.43 4.89
C PRO A 52 -26.04 4.21 3.66
N VAL A 53 -25.70 4.78 2.51
CA VAL A 53 -26.45 4.61 1.25
C VAL A 53 -26.32 3.16 0.74
N GLN A 54 -25.17 2.52 0.95
CA GLN A 54 -24.98 1.11 0.62
C GLN A 54 -25.51 0.14 1.68
N GLY A 55 -25.93 0.67 2.82
CA GLY A 55 -26.40 -0.09 3.97
C GLY A 55 -25.32 -0.32 5.05
N LEU A 56 -25.80 -0.51 6.27
CA LEU A 56 -24.95 -0.93 7.37
C LEU A 56 -24.50 -2.37 7.18
N PRO A 57 -23.32 -2.76 7.69
CA PRO A 57 -22.83 -4.12 7.58
C PRO A 57 -23.82 -5.12 8.20
N GLN A 58 -24.37 -5.99 7.39
CA GLN A 58 -25.24 -7.10 7.85
C GLN A 58 -24.36 -8.28 8.29
N THR A 59 -23.60 -8.10 9.36
CA THR A 59 -22.70 -9.12 9.90
C THR A 59 -22.78 -9.18 11.41
N THR A 60 -22.18 -10.21 11.98
CA THR A 60 -22.09 -10.39 13.44
C THR A 60 -21.19 -9.33 14.08
N GLY A 61 -21.35 -9.08 15.39
CA GLY A 61 -20.44 -8.23 16.13
C GLY A 61 -18.97 -8.64 15.99
N LYS A 62 -18.70 -9.96 15.83
CA LYS A 62 -17.37 -10.52 15.58
C LYS A 62 -16.81 -10.03 14.23
N GLY A 63 -17.62 -10.09 13.15
CA GLY A 63 -17.19 -9.61 11.82
C GLY A 63 -16.88 -8.12 11.81
N ILE A 64 -17.74 -7.31 12.45
CA ILE A 64 -17.49 -5.86 12.61
C ILE A 64 -16.18 -5.62 13.37
N MET A 65 -15.95 -6.33 14.48
CA MET A 65 -14.75 -6.18 15.30
C MET A 65 -13.48 -6.56 14.52
N ILE A 66 -13.50 -7.67 13.77
CA ILE A 66 -12.38 -8.11 12.92
C ILE A 66 -12.02 -6.99 11.93
N VAL A 67 -13.02 -6.47 11.20
CA VAL A 67 -12.79 -5.42 10.21
C VAL A 67 -12.33 -4.13 10.89
N ALA A 68 -13.02 -3.66 11.92
CA ALA A 68 -12.69 -2.41 12.59
C ALA A 68 -11.25 -2.44 13.14
N LEU A 69 -10.90 -3.45 13.92
CA LEU A 69 -9.57 -3.54 14.52
C LEU A 69 -8.48 -3.70 13.45
N SER A 70 -8.66 -4.63 12.51
CA SER A 70 -7.64 -4.87 11.48
C SER A 70 -7.44 -3.66 10.57
N GLN A 71 -8.50 -3.01 10.12
CA GLN A 71 -8.39 -1.88 9.21
C GLN A 71 -7.89 -0.61 9.93
N ILE A 72 -8.33 -0.34 11.15
CA ILE A 72 -7.79 0.79 11.93
C ILE A 72 -6.30 0.59 12.20
N LEU A 73 -5.89 -0.58 12.66
CA LEU A 73 -4.47 -0.87 12.88
C LEU A 73 -3.68 -0.85 11.56
N SER A 74 -4.24 -1.40 10.47
CA SER A 74 -3.62 -1.31 9.15
C SER A 74 -3.36 0.15 8.75
N GLY A 75 -4.36 1.02 8.85
CA GLY A 75 -4.22 2.44 8.56
C GLY A 75 -3.19 3.13 9.46
N PHE A 76 -3.16 2.81 10.76
CA PHE A 76 -2.18 3.35 11.70
C PHE A 76 -0.74 3.00 11.29
N PHE A 77 -0.46 1.74 10.99
CA PHE A 77 0.85 1.31 10.54
C PHE A 77 1.19 1.82 9.14
N ASN A 78 0.21 1.96 8.26
CA ASN A 78 0.40 2.50 6.92
C ASN A 78 0.77 4.01 6.96
N PHE A 79 0.23 4.79 7.90
CA PHE A 79 0.71 6.14 8.15
C PHE A 79 2.22 6.17 8.43
N TRP A 80 2.70 5.35 9.37
CA TRP A 80 4.11 5.28 9.71
C TRP A 80 4.98 4.79 8.55
N GLN A 81 4.48 3.82 7.78
CA GLN A 81 5.12 3.39 6.55
C GLN A 81 5.37 4.57 5.60
N LEU A 82 4.32 5.33 5.26
CA LEU A 82 4.41 6.42 4.29
C LEU A 82 5.26 7.58 4.80
N ASP A 83 5.14 7.95 6.07
CA ASP A 83 5.93 9.02 6.68
C ASP A 83 7.42 8.67 6.71
N TRP A 84 7.77 7.47 7.17
CA TRP A 84 9.18 7.04 7.22
C TRP A 84 9.75 6.76 5.83
N MET A 85 8.99 6.17 4.93
CA MET A 85 9.39 5.99 3.54
C MET A 85 9.69 7.33 2.88
N SER A 86 8.83 8.32 3.02
CA SER A 86 9.07 9.66 2.48
C SER A 86 10.31 10.31 3.08
N LYS A 87 10.53 10.19 4.39
CA LYS A 87 11.76 10.69 5.05
C LYS A 87 13.03 9.99 4.54
N ALA A 88 12.96 8.70 4.26
CA ALA A 88 14.07 7.95 3.67
C ALA A 88 14.31 8.39 2.22
N MET A 89 13.26 8.60 1.41
CA MET A 89 13.34 9.05 0.03
C MET A 89 13.94 10.47 -0.12
N GLN A 90 13.75 11.34 0.87
CA GLN A 90 14.37 12.67 0.87
C GLN A 90 15.89 12.63 1.04
N LYS A 91 16.43 11.59 1.66
CA LYS A 91 17.84 11.44 2.01
C LYS A 91 18.57 10.40 1.17
N GLY A 92 17.83 9.52 0.51
CA GLY A 92 18.35 8.40 -0.27
C GLY A 92 17.84 8.36 -1.70
N ASN A 93 18.16 7.26 -2.38
CA ASN A 93 17.60 6.97 -3.69
C ASN A 93 16.16 6.44 -3.55
N ASN A 94 15.21 7.09 -4.24
CA ASN A 94 13.79 6.74 -4.13
C ASN A 94 13.48 5.28 -4.47
N GLY A 95 14.11 4.74 -5.51
CA GLY A 95 13.86 3.38 -5.94
C GLY A 95 14.38 2.33 -4.94
N ILE A 96 15.56 2.55 -4.31
CA ILE A 96 16.05 1.64 -3.26
C ILE A 96 15.09 1.63 -2.07
N VAL A 97 14.72 2.82 -1.61
CA VAL A 97 13.79 2.96 -0.48
C VAL A 97 12.47 2.29 -0.82
N TRP A 98 11.92 2.56 -2.01
CA TRP A 98 10.68 1.95 -2.49
C TRP A 98 10.77 0.42 -2.50
N SER A 99 11.85 -0.13 -3.10
CA SER A 99 12.05 -1.57 -3.20
C SER A 99 12.14 -2.25 -1.82
N ILE A 100 12.90 -1.67 -0.87
CA ILE A 100 13.00 -2.19 0.50
C ILE A 100 11.62 -2.17 1.18
N VAL A 101 10.92 -1.04 1.12
CA VAL A 101 9.63 -0.87 1.79
C VAL A 101 8.59 -1.81 1.21
N GLN A 102 8.54 -1.93 -0.11
CA GLN A 102 7.56 -2.79 -0.78
C GLN A 102 7.82 -4.28 -0.56
N SER A 103 9.05 -4.72 -0.24
CA SER A 103 9.30 -6.12 0.13
C SER A 103 8.54 -6.57 1.39
N GLY A 104 7.88 -5.66 2.10
CA GLY A 104 6.93 -5.97 3.19
C GLY A 104 5.81 -6.93 2.81
N PHE A 105 5.53 -7.14 1.51
CA PHE A 105 4.57 -8.16 1.04
C PHE A 105 4.89 -9.59 1.49
N ILE A 106 6.10 -9.83 1.98
CA ILE A 106 6.50 -11.08 2.62
C ILE A 106 5.54 -11.43 3.79
N PHE A 107 5.12 -10.45 4.58
CA PHE A 107 4.30 -10.67 5.76
C PHE A 107 2.90 -11.24 5.41
N PRO A 108 2.07 -10.59 4.57
CA PRO A 108 0.77 -11.16 4.19
C PRO A 108 0.89 -12.46 3.41
N PHE A 109 1.97 -12.68 2.64
CA PHE A 109 2.21 -13.95 1.97
C PHE A 109 2.37 -15.09 2.97
N PHE A 110 3.30 -14.98 3.91
CA PHE A 110 3.49 -16.01 4.92
C PHE A 110 2.31 -16.10 5.91
N MET A 111 1.65 -14.98 6.23
CA MET A 111 0.43 -15.01 7.03
C MET A 111 -0.63 -15.92 6.43
N GLY A 112 -0.88 -15.80 5.12
CA GLY A 112 -1.86 -16.65 4.42
C GLY A 112 -1.50 -18.14 4.48
N ILE A 113 -0.23 -18.48 4.33
CA ILE A 113 0.24 -19.86 4.35
C ILE A 113 0.21 -20.45 5.76
N ILE A 114 0.77 -19.72 6.75
CA ILE A 114 0.98 -20.25 8.11
C ILE A 114 -0.31 -20.27 8.92
N PHE A 115 -1.11 -19.20 8.86
CA PHE A 115 -2.30 -19.06 9.72
C PHE A 115 -3.61 -19.44 9.03
N PHE A 116 -3.65 -19.36 7.70
CA PHE A 116 -4.88 -19.62 6.94
C PHE A 116 -4.76 -20.79 5.97
N SER A 117 -3.67 -21.59 6.09
CA SER A 117 -3.48 -22.84 5.33
C SER A 117 -3.65 -22.66 3.80
N VAL A 118 -3.29 -21.46 3.28
CA VAL A 118 -3.31 -21.22 1.84
C VAL A 118 -2.29 -22.17 1.19
N PRO A 119 -2.67 -22.98 0.17
CA PRO A 119 -1.78 -23.95 -0.42
C PRO A 119 -0.57 -23.28 -1.08
N LEU A 120 0.61 -23.73 -0.69
CA LEU A 120 1.88 -23.30 -1.29
C LEU A 120 2.28 -24.31 -2.37
N THR A 121 1.91 -24.01 -3.62
CA THR A 121 2.41 -24.79 -4.76
C THR A 121 3.88 -24.46 -5.03
N PHE A 122 4.60 -25.40 -5.65
CA PHE A 122 5.99 -25.16 -6.05
C PHE A 122 6.13 -23.96 -6.99
N LEU A 123 5.16 -23.76 -7.90
CA LEU A 123 5.14 -22.65 -8.81
C LEU A 123 4.95 -21.30 -8.06
N ARG A 124 4.04 -21.24 -7.06
CA ARG A 124 3.87 -20.05 -6.21
C ARG A 124 5.14 -19.70 -5.44
N LEU A 125 5.83 -20.71 -4.92
CA LEU A 125 7.09 -20.50 -4.20
C LEU A 125 8.16 -19.94 -5.12
N LEU A 126 8.39 -20.51 -6.30
CA LEU A 126 9.34 -20.00 -7.27
C LEU A 126 9.01 -18.59 -7.74
N ALA A 127 7.74 -18.32 -8.02
CA ALA A 127 7.26 -17.01 -8.42
C ALA A 127 7.45 -15.95 -7.31
N PHE A 128 7.20 -16.33 -6.08
CA PHE A 128 7.45 -15.48 -4.91
C PHE A 128 8.95 -15.16 -4.75
N LEU A 129 9.82 -16.16 -4.87
CA LEU A 129 11.27 -15.97 -4.83
C LEU A 129 11.76 -15.09 -5.99
N ALA A 130 11.20 -15.25 -7.19
CA ALA A 130 11.49 -14.38 -8.33
C ALA A 130 11.06 -12.92 -8.05
N ALA A 131 9.89 -12.72 -7.44
CA ALA A 131 9.43 -11.40 -7.03
C ALA A 131 10.35 -10.75 -5.99
N LEU A 132 10.78 -11.50 -4.98
CA LEU A 132 11.73 -11.01 -3.97
C LEU A 132 13.09 -10.65 -4.57
N LEU A 133 13.62 -11.52 -5.44
CA LEU A 133 14.89 -11.27 -6.11
C LEU A 133 14.79 -10.04 -7.02
N SER A 134 13.67 -9.86 -7.73
CA SER A 134 13.40 -8.67 -8.52
C SER A 134 13.48 -7.39 -7.68
N VAL A 135 12.78 -7.35 -6.52
CA VAL A 135 12.83 -6.22 -5.59
C VAL A 135 14.25 -5.93 -5.13
N ALA A 136 15.00 -6.98 -4.77
CA ALA A 136 16.41 -6.84 -4.35
C ALA A 136 17.31 -6.27 -5.47
N LEU A 137 17.14 -6.78 -6.70
CA LEU A 137 17.92 -6.31 -7.86
C LEU A 137 17.59 -4.86 -8.23
N PHE A 138 16.32 -4.44 -8.14
CA PHE A 138 15.97 -3.03 -8.31
C PHE A 138 16.64 -2.15 -7.27
N GLY A 139 16.66 -2.58 -6.01
CA GLY A 139 17.37 -1.89 -4.94
C GLY A 139 18.87 -1.74 -5.22
N ILE A 140 19.56 -2.81 -5.62
CA ILE A 140 21.00 -2.83 -5.91
C ILE A 140 21.32 -1.96 -7.13
N ALA A 141 20.52 -2.04 -8.20
CA ALA A 141 20.76 -1.34 -9.45
C ALA A 141 20.83 0.18 -9.29
N GLN A 142 20.19 0.73 -8.28
CA GLN A 142 20.10 2.17 -8.06
C GLN A 142 21.24 2.76 -7.19
N GLY A 143 22.10 1.94 -6.58
CA GLY A 143 23.26 2.38 -5.78
C GLY A 143 22.91 2.97 -4.42
N GLY A 144 23.35 2.36 -3.32
CA GLY A 144 23.00 2.73 -1.95
C GLY A 144 23.77 3.93 -1.40
N LYS A 145 23.12 4.74 -0.56
CA LYS A 145 23.77 5.78 0.25
C LYS A 145 23.29 5.72 1.70
N GLY A 146 24.26 5.53 2.62
CA GLY A 146 24.13 5.83 4.05
C GLY A 146 23.34 4.86 4.92
N SER A 147 23.93 4.42 6.03
CA SER A 147 23.32 3.47 7.00
C SER A 147 22.02 3.99 7.63
N ARG A 148 21.89 5.28 7.91
CA ARG A 148 20.65 5.87 8.49
C ARG A 148 19.44 5.76 7.56
N VAL A 149 19.62 5.91 6.24
CA VAL A 149 18.54 5.77 5.26
C VAL A 149 18.02 4.34 5.28
N LEU A 150 18.93 3.37 5.32
CA LEU A 150 18.57 1.96 5.39
C LEU A 150 17.79 1.61 6.66
N ILE A 151 18.19 2.13 7.83
CA ILE A 151 17.46 1.89 9.08
C ILE A 151 16.02 2.41 8.98
N ILE A 152 15.81 3.62 8.46
CA ILE A 152 14.46 4.19 8.30
C ILE A 152 13.66 3.38 7.26
N ALA A 153 14.30 2.96 6.15
CA ALA A 153 13.65 2.14 5.14
C ALA A 153 13.25 0.75 5.68
N PHE A 154 14.11 0.12 6.49
CA PHE A 154 13.78 -1.14 7.16
C PHE A 154 12.66 -0.98 8.21
N ALA A 155 12.65 0.11 8.97
CA ALA A 155 11.54 0.40 9.87
C ALA A 155 10.22 0.57 9.07
N ALA A 156 10.25 1.30 7.95
CA ALA A 156 9.10 1.41 7.06
C ALA A 156 8.69 0.05 6.45
N PHE A 157 9.64 -0.82 6.11
CA PHE A 157 9.38 -2.20 5.65
C PHE A 157 8.55 -3.00 6.67
N PHE A 158 8.92 -2.97 7.96
CA PHE A 158 8.14 -3.65 8.99
C PHE A 158 6.74 -3.07 9.13
N MET A 159 6.61 -1.74 9.09
CA MET A 159 5.28 -1.08 9.13
C MET A 159 4.45 -1.47 7.91
N THR A 160 5.05 -1.55 6.73
CA THR A 160 4.40 -2.03 5.49
C THR A 160 3.88 -3.45 5.66
N GLY A 161 4.74 -4.36 6.12
CA GLY A 161 4.39 -5.76 6.29
C GLY A 161 3.23 -5.96 7.25
N ILE A 162 3.27 -5.30 8.41
CA ILE A 162 2.19 -5.35 9.41
C ILE A 162 0.89 -4.75 8.82
N SER A 163 0.98 -3.58 8.19
CA SER A 163 -0.17 -2.91 7.58
C SER A 163 -0.83 -3.79 6.51
N GLN A 164 -0.05 -4.34 5.60
CA GLN A 164 -0.54 -5.19 4.52
C GLN A 164 -1.15 -6.50 5.05
N ALA A 165 -0.54 -7.13 6.06
CA ALA A 165 -1.08 -8.32 6.70
C ALA A 165 -2.44 -8.02 7.36
N LEU A 166 -2.55 -6.93 8.12
CA LEU A 166 -3.79 -6.50 8.75
C LEU A 166 -4.87 -6.13 7.73
N SER A 167 -4.51 -5.46 6.64
CA SER A 167 -5.44 -5.10 5.57
C SER A 167 -6.03 -6.34 4.87
N ASN A 168 -5.22 -7.38 4.70
CA ASN A 168 -5.65 -8.64 4.08
C ASN A 168 -6.42 -9.56 5.04
N LEU A 169 -6.26 -9.37 6.35
CA LEU A 169 -6.82 -10.26 7.38
C LEU A 169 -8.33 -10.49 7.25
N PRO A 170 -9.20 -9.47 7.05
CA PRO A 170 -10.64 -9.69 6.94
C PRO A 170 -11.04 -10.62 5.81
N SER A 171 -10.28 -10.67 4.72
CA SER A 171 -10.61 -11.51 3.56
C SER A 171 -10.48 -13.02 3.82
N TYR A 172 -9.93 -13.40 4.97
CA TYR A 172 -9.86 -14.80 5.42
C TYR A 172 -11.01 -15.20 6.35
N PHE A 173 -11.89 -14.27 6.73
CA PHE A 173 -13.00 -14.50 7.64
C PHE A 173 -14.34 -14.33 6.93
N PRO A 174 -15.15 -15.39 6.81
CA PRO A 174 -16.47 -15.30 6.16
C PRO A 174 -17.37 -14.23 6.78
N GLU A 175 -17.30 -14.04 8.10
CA GLU A 175 -18.07 -13.02 8.82
C GLU A 175 -17.68 -11.59 8.44
N ALA A 176 -16.48 -11.38 7.93
CA ALA A 176 -15.97 -10.07 7.53
C ALA A 176 -16.26 -9.74 6.06
N GLU A 177 -16.58 -10.74 5.22
CA GLU A 177 -16.88 -10.53 3.79
C GLU A 177 -18.10 -9.63 3.55
N CYS A 178 -19.10 -9.67 4.45
CA CYS A 178 -20.31 -8.85 4.34
C CYS A 178 -20.04 -7.35 4.59
N VAL A 179 -18.83 -6.99 5.04
CA VAL A 179 -18.46 -5.60 5.26
C VAL A 179 -17.91 -5.02 3.97
N SER A 180 -18.62 -4.05 3.41
CA SER A 180 -18.24 -3.42 2.12
C SER A 180 -16.90 -2.71 2.16
N SER A 181 -16.30 -2.53 0.98
CA SER A 181 -15.03 -1.79 0.80
C SER A 181 -15.09 -0.38 1.40
N ILE A 182 -16.24 0.26 1.40
CA ILE A 182 -16.45 1.59 1.97
C ILE A 182 -16.17 1.61 3.47
N TRP A 183 -16.75 0.67 4.21
CA TRP A 183 -16.53 0.57 5.66
C TRP A 183 -15.11 0.13 6.01
N ARG A 184 -14.51 -0.75 5.19
CA ARG A 184 -13.09 -1.11 5.34
C ARG A 184 -12.19 0.10 5.11
N THR A 185 -12.45 0.90 4.08
CA THR A 185 -11.72 2.15 3.80
C THR A 185 -11.94 3.19 4.91
N ALA A 186 -13.14 3.29 5.48
CA ALA A 186 -13.38 4.14 6.65
C ALA A 186 -12.47 3.74 7.84
N GLY A 187 -12.34 2.45 8.10
CA GLY A 187 -11.44 1.93 9.14
C GLY A 187 -9.98 2.29 8.88
N VAL A 188 -9.50 2.07 7.65
CA VAL A 188 -8.13 2.46 7.25
C VAL A 188 -7.92 3.96 7.42
N SER A 189 -8.84 4.79 6.94
CA SER A 189 -8.74 6.26 7.05
C SER A 189 -8.72 6.72 8.50
N CYS A 190 -9.55 6.12 9.36
CA CYS A 190 -9.54 6.38 10.79
C CYS A 190 -8.17 6.04 11.41
N GLY A 191 -7.61 4.89 11.06
CA GLY A 191 -6.27 4.47 11.50
C GLY A 191 -5.17 5.44 11.08
N PHE A 192 -5.20 5.92 9.84
CA PHE A 192 -4.27 6.95 9.36
C PHE A 192 -4.36 8.23 10.19
N LEU A 193 -5.58 8.71 10.43
CA LEU A 193 -5.80 9.92 11.25
C LEU A 193 -5.28 9.73 12.66
N LEU A 194 -5.50 8.57 13.28
CA LEU A 194 -4.91 8.22 14.57
C LEU A 194 -3.37 8.24 14.50
N GLY A 195 -2.77 7.73 13.43
CA GLY A 195 -1.33 7.79 13.19
C GLY A 195 -0.81 9.23 13.11
N VAL A 196 -1.49 10.10 12.36
CA VAL A 196 -1.15 11.54 12.28
C VAL A 196 -1.24 12.21 13.66
N LEU A 197 -2.35 12.00 14.39
CA LEU A 197 -2.55 12.58 15.71
C LEU A 197 -1.49 12.08 16.70
N PHE A 198 -1.17 10.80 16.67
CA PHE A 198 -0.12 10.23 17.51
C PHE A 198 1.27 10.79 17.13
N CYS A 199 1.58 10.98 15.84
CA CYS A 199 2.81 11.60 15.39
C CYS A 199 2.94 13.05 15.90
N LYS A 200 1.84 13.77 15.96
CA LYS A 200 1.78 15.20 16.35
C LYS A 200 1.37 15.43 17.81
N TYR A 201 1.18 14.38 18.61
CA TYR A 201 0.53 14.51 19.92
C TYR A 201 1.21 15.53 20.87
N ARG A 202 2.54 15.66 20.83
CA ARG A 202 3.28 16.60 21.65
C ARG A 202 3.05 18.06 21.26
N ASN A 203 2.72 18.32 19.99
CA ASN A 203 2.53 19.66 19.43
C ASN A 203 1.16 19.77 18.74
N LEU A 204 0.15 19.07 19.25
CA LEU A 204 -1.17 18.98 18.66
C LEU A 204 -1.85 20.35 18.46
N PRO A 205 -1.82 21.27 19.45
CA PRO A 205 -2.41 22.61 19.27
C PRO A 205 -1.73 23.41 18.15
N GLU A 206 -0.41 23.29 18.03
CA GLU A 206 0.35 23.96 16.95
C GLU A 206 0.04 23.33 15.60
N PHE A 207 -0.04 22.00 15.53
CA PHE A 207 -0.45 21.31 14.31
C PHE A 207 -1.80 21.83 13.82
N PHE A 208 -2.82 21.88 14.67
CA PHE A 208 -4.13 22.39 14.27
C PHE A 208 -4.12 23.88 13.85
N LYS A 209 -3.25 24.72 14.44
CA LYS A 209 -3.06 26.11 13.99
C LYS A 209 -2.48 26.20 12.59
N THR A 210 -1.70 25.20 12.12
CA THR A 210 -1.14 25.20 10.76
C THR A 210 -2.15 24.76 9.69
N ILE A 211 -3.23 24.05 10.07
CA ILE A 211 -4.22 23.50 9.12
C ILE A 211 -4.88 24.58 8.24
N PRO A 212 -5.35 25.75 8.75
CA PRO A 212 -5.94 26.78 7.90
C PRO A 212 -4.96 27.34 6.85
N ALA A 213 -3.71 27.56 7.25
CA ALA A 213 -2.66 28.03 6.33
C ALA A 213 -2.33 26.96 5.28
N ALA A 214 -2.28 25.67 5.68
CA ALA A 214 -2.08 24.57 4.76
C ALA A 214 -3.26 24.43 3.78
N ALA A 215 -4.50 24.60 4.24
CA ALA A 215 -5.71 24.59 3.40
C ALA A 215 -5.71 25.71 2.34
N GLY A 216 -5.04 26.84 2.59
CA GLY A 216 -4.84 27.91 1.59
C GLY A 216 -3.79 27.57 0.53
N ASN A 217 -3.01 26.49 0.69
CA ASN A 217 -1.94 26.14 -0.25
C ASN A 217 -2.47 25.22 -1.36
N THR A 218 -2.52 25.71 -2.60
CA THR A 218 -2.98 24.95 -3.77
C THR A 218 -2.19 23.66 -4.02
N LYS A 219 -0.92 23.60 -3.64
CA LYS A 219 -0.07 22.42 -3.82
C LYS A 219 -0.53 21.25 -2.95
N ILE A 220 -1.00 21.53 -1.72
CA ILE A 220 -1.50 20.46 -0.86
C ILE A 220 -2.75 19.81 -1.47
N TRP A 221 -3.65 20.61 -2.04
CA TRP A 221 -4.85 20.11 -2.70
C TRP A 221 -4.54 19.28 -3.94
N LYS A 222 -3.55 19.68 -4.73
CA LYS A 222 -3.08 18.87 -5.86
C LYS A 222 -2.71 17.44 -5.42
N PHE A 223 -1.87 17.33 -4.40
CA PHE A 223 -1.45 16.01 -3.90
C PHE A 223 -2.56 15.29 -3.13
N THR A 224 -3.40 16.03 -2.39
CA THR A 224 -4.59 15.47 -1.72
C THR A 224 -5.52 14.81 -2.73
N PHE A 225 -5.88 15.50 -3.83
CA PHE A 225 -6.76 14.93 -4.85
C PHE A 225 -6.12 13.75 -5.59
N LEU A 226 -4.81 13.75 -5.80
CA LEU A 226 -4.12 12.59 -6.35
C LEU A 226 -4.21 11.38 -5.40
N MET A 227 -4.00 11.60 -4.09
CA MET A 227 -4.12 10.52 -3.09
C MET A 227 -5.57 10.06 -2.95
N VAL A 228 -6.54 10.96 -2.86
CA VAL A 228 -7.96 10.63 -2.78
C VAL A 228 -8.43 9.86 -4.03
N GLY A 229 -8.03 10.31 -5.22
CA GLY A 229 -8.34 9.60 -6.47
C GLY A 229 -7.74 8.19 -6.50
N LEU A 230 -6.50 8.03 -6.01
CA LEU A 230 -5.86 6.73 -5.86
C LEU A 230 -6.63 5.84 -4.88
N GLU A 231 -6.99 6.36 -3.71
CA GLU A 231 -7.71 5.62 -2.67
C GLU A 231 -9.10 5.18 -3.14
N LEU A 232 -9.83 6.06 -3.85
CA LEU A 232 -11.12 5.74 -4.44
C LEU A 232 -10.99 4.61 -5.46
N PHE A 233 -10.06 4.72 -6.39
CA PHE A 233 -9.86 3.70 -7.40
C PHE A 233 -9.32 2.40 -6.80
N ALA A 234 -8.26 2.48 -5.99
CA ALA A 234 -7.62 1.31 -5.43
C ALA A 234 -8.48 0.66 -4.33
N HIS A 235 -8.75 1.37 -3.22
CA HIS A 235 -9.38 0.74 -2.06
C HIS A 235 -10.87 0.53 -2.22
N TYR A 236 -11.61 1.53 -2.74
CA TYR A 236 -13.06 1.40 -2.88
C TYR A 236 -13.47 0.36 -3.91
N LEU A 237 -12.83 0.36 -5.09
CA LEU A 237 -13.31 -0.42 -6.21
C LEU A 237 -12.62 -1.77 -6.36
N LEU A 238 -11.33 -1.88 -6.02
CA LEU A 238 -10.52 -3.02 -6.45
C LEU A 238 -9.87 -3.81 -5.32
N LEU A 239 -9.24 -3.16 -4.35
CA LEU A 239 -8.37 -3.83 -3.38
C LEU A 239 -9.13 -4.87 -2.56
N PHE A 240 -10.14 -4.44 -1.82
CA PHE A 240 -10.85 -5.35 -0.92
C PHE A 240 -11.67 -6.39 -1.68
N PRO A 241 -12.45 -6.05 -2.73
CA PRO A 241 -13.13 -7.07 -3.54
C PRO A 241 -12.17 -8.04 -4.22
N GLY A 242 -11.00 -7.54 -4.64
CA GLY A 242 -9.96 -8.39 -5.22
C GLY A 242 -9.36 -9.37 -4.22
N MET A 243 -9.05 -8.91 -3.01
CA MET A 243 -8.56 -9.76 -1.91
C MET A 243 -9.58 -10.83 -1.54
N ASP A 244 -10.85 -10.45 -1.38
CA ASP A 244 -11.93 -11.38 -1.06
C ASP A 244 -12.09 -12.45 -2.16
N SER A 245 -12.02 -12.04 -3.43
CA SER A 245 -12.08 -12.95 -4.58
C SER A 245 -10.90 -13.94 -4.61
N LEU A 246 -9.69 -13.50 -4.26
CA LEU A 246 -8.52 -14.37 -4.16
C LEU A 246 -8.60 -15.30 -2.94
N SER A 247 -9.05 -14.79 -1.80
CA SER A 247 -9.21 -15.59 -0.59
C SER A 247 -10.23 -16.72 -0.80
N LYS A 248 -11.40 -16.43 -1.39
CA LYS A 248 -12.41 -17.42 -1.77
C LYS A 248 -11.87 -18.50 -2.71
N ALA A 249 -10.92 -18.15 -3.56
CA ALA A 249 -10.26 -19.08 -4.48
C ALA A 249 -9.07 -19.84 -3.84
N GLY A 250 -8.86 -19.72 -2.51
CA GLY A 250 -7.72 -20.30 -1.82
C GLY A 250 -6.36 -19.70 -2.21
N ALA A 251 -6.36 -18.48 -2.71
CA ALA A 251 -5.17 -17.79 -3.22
C ALA A 251 -4.91 -16.41 -2.54
N GLY A 252 -5.49 -16.15 -1.38
CA GLY A 252 -5.38 -14.86 -0.68
C GLY A 252 -3.95 -14.42 -0.40
N ALA A 253 -3.02 -15.36 -0.19
CA ALA A 253 -1.61 -15.05 0.08
C ALA A 253 -0.89 -14.35 -1.09
N ILE A 254 -1.35 -14.52 -2.33
CA ILE A 254 -0.69 -13.91 -3.50
C ILE A 254 -1.14 -12.46 -3.78
N ALA A 255 -2.13 -11.93 -3.07
CA ALA A 255 -2.70 -10.61 -3.34
C ALA A 255 -1.63 -9.50 -3.35
N TYR A 256 -0.89 -9.35 -2.26
CA TYR A 256 0.15 -8.34 -2.17
C TYR A 256 1.38 -8.59 -3.04
N PRO A 257 1.91 -9.83 -3.16
CA PRO A 257 2.94 -10.12 -4.15
C PRO A 257 2.57 -9.67 -5.57
N LEU A 258 1.35 -9.98 -6.05
CA LEU A 258 0.87 -9.54 -7.37
C LEU A 258 0.84 -8.02 -7.49
N MET A 259 0.30 -7.35 -6.47
CA MET A 259 0.18 -5.90 -6.45
C MET A 259 1.54 -5.20 -6.48
N VAL A 260 2.49 -5.66 -5.65
CA VAL A 260 3.83 -5.06 -5.58
C VAL A 260 4.61 -5.28 -6.88
N CYS A 261 4.60 -6.50 -7.42
CA CYS A 261 5.25 -6.77 -8.70
C CYS A 261 4.65 -5.92 -9.83
N SER A 262 3.32 -5.77 -9.86
CA SER A 262 2.65 -4.94 -10.87
C SER A 262 3.01 -3.46 -10.71
N CYS A 263 3.14 -2.95 -9.49
CA CYS A 263 3.60 -1.60 -9.22
C CYS A 263 5.03 -1.37 -9.76
N LEU A 264 5.95 -2.29 -9.51
CA LEU A 264 7.33 -2.20 -9.98
C LEU A 264 7.39 -2.27 -11.50
N LEU A 265 6.63 -3.20 -12.12
CA LEU A 265 6.55 -3.31 -13.58
C LEU A 265 6.09 -2.01 -14.23
N VAL A 266 4.98 -1.43 -13.76
CA VAL A 266 4.44 -0.20 -14.34
C VAL A 266 5.39 0.97 -14.12
N PHE A 267 6.02 1.07 -12.96
CA PHE A 267 7.01 2.12 -12.70
C PHE A 267 8.18 2.03 -13.66
N ASP A 268 8.72 0.85 -13.90
CA ASP A 268 9.83 0.66 -14.83
C ASP A 268 9.44 0.89 -16.28
N LEU A 269 8.25 0.45 -16.69
CA LEU A 269 7.75 0.75 -18.05
C LEU A 269 7.61 2.26 -18.27
N ILE A 270 7.11 3.00 -17.29
CA ILE A 270 7.06 4.47 -17.33
C ILE A 270 8.49 5.04 -17.45
N SER A 271 9.43 4.52 -16.65
CA SER A 271 10.83 4.95 -16.69
C SER A 271 11.46 4.74 -18.07
N ILE A 272 11.22 3.57 -18.68
CA ILE A 272 11.78 3.23 -20.01
C ILE A 272 11.13 4.06 -21.12
N PHE A 273 9.80 4.03 -21.23
CA PHE A 273 9.09 4.52 -22.41
C PHE A 273 8.76 6.01 -22.34
N ILE A 274 8.45 6.53 -21.14
CA ILE A 274 8.03 7.91 -20.94
C ILE A 274 9.22 8.79 -20.54
N LEU A 275 10.01 8.37 -19.54
CA LEU A 275 11.14 9.14 -19.05
C LEU A 275 12.41 8.90 -19.88
N LYS A 276 12.41 7.89 -20.76
CA LYS A 276 13.53 7.49 -21.63
C LYS A 276 14.84 7.28 -20.87
N GLU A 277 14.74 6.74 -19.65
CA GLU A 277 15.89 6.46 -18.83
C GLU A 277 16.67 5.23 -19.35
N LYS A 278 18.00 5.33 -19.34
CA LYS A 278 18.86 4.20 -19.73
C LYS A 278 18.91 3.18 -18.59
N HIS A 279 18.44 1.99 -18.86
CA HIS A 279 18.44 0.89 -17.90
C HIS A 279 19.74 0.09 -17.97
N ARG A 280 20.27 -0.25 -16.79
CA ARG A 280 21.41 -1.16 -16.66
C ARG A 280 20.96 -2.61 -16.88
N PRO A 281 21.83 -3.55 -17.29
CA PRO A 281 21.47 -4.96 -17.44
C PRO A 281 20.77 -5.57 -16.21
N VAL A 282 21.18 -5.17 -15.01
CA VAL A 282 20.56 -5.62 -13.75
C VAL A 282 19.09 -5.20 -13.63
N GLN A 283 18.72 -4.03 -14.13
CA GLN A 283 17.32 -3.56 -14.12
C GLN A 283 16.47 -4.35 -15.12
N TRP A 284 17.00 -4.69 -16.30
CA TRP A 284 16.32 -5.57 -17.24
C TRP A 284 16.09 -6.98 -16.68
N MET A 285 17.07 -7.50 -15.95
CA MET A 285 16.95 -8.79 -15.25
C MET A 285 15.90 -8.72 -14.14
N ALA A 286 15.88 -7.63 -13.35
CA ALA A 286 14.87 -7.39 -12.34
C ALA A 286 13.46 -7.32 -12.95
N LEU A 287 13.30 -6.62 -14.08
CA LEU A 287 12.04 -6.51 -14.80
C LEU A 287 11.55 -7.89 -15.29
N ALA A 288 12.43 -8.69 -15.88
CA ALA A 288 12.10 -10.04 -16.33
C ALA A 288 11.65 -10.95 -15.17
N LEU A 289 12.36 -10.89 -14.03
CA LEU A 289 12.00 -11.64 -12.82
C LEU A 289 10.68 -11.16 -12.22
N CYS A 290 10.41 -9.84 -12.24
CA CYS A 290 9.15 -9.29 -11.80
C CYS A 290 7.98 -9.80 -12.66
N PHE A 291 8.16 -9.82 -13.98
CA PHE A 291 7.17 -10.36 -14.91
C PHE A 291 6.92 -11.86 -14.67
N ALA A 292 8.00 -12.63 -14.52
CA ALA A 292 7.91 -14.05 -14.18
C ALA A 292 7.20 -14.28 -12.83
N GLY A 293 7.45 -13.41 -11.83
CA GLY A 293 6.77 -13.42 -10.54
C GLY A 293 5.26 -13.20 -10.69
N VAL A 294 4.83 -12.16 -11.42
CA VAL A 294 3.39 -11.91 -11.68
C VAL A 294 2.74 -13.08 -12.39
N ALA A 295 3.36 -13.58 -13.47
CA ALA A 295 2.84 -14.68 -14.25
C ALA A 295 2.74 -15.97 -13.42
N GLY A 296 3.80 -16.35 -12.71
CA GLY A 296 3.81 -17.56 -11.90
C GLY A 296 2.86 -17.52 -10.70
N LEU A 297 2.70 -16.37 -10.04
CA LEU A 297 1.71 -16.19 -8.97
C LEU A 297 0.28 -16.24 -9.50
N SER A 298 0.05 -15.81 -10.74
CA SER A 298 -1.27 -15.81 -11.37
C SER A 298 -1.69 -17.22 -11.85
N LEU A 299 -0.73 -18.06 -12.23
CA LEU A 299 -0.96 -19.39 -12.81
C LEU A 299 -0.92 -20.52 -11.77
N GLY A 300 -0.22 -20.34 -10.67
CA GLY A 300 -0.07 -21.33 -9.59
C GLY A 300 -1.17 -21.23 -8.56
#